data_146192087d4bc7edf2eb73b5fef3a655
#
_entry.id   146192087d4bc7edf2eb73b5fef3a655
#
_cell.length_a   1.000
_cell.length_b   1.000
_cell.length_c   1.000
_cell.angle_alpha   90.00
_cell.angle_beta   90.00
_cell.angle_gamma   90.00
#
_symmetry.space_group_name_H-M   'P 1'
#
loop_
_entity.id
_entity.type
_entity.pdbx_description
1 polymer ?
#
loop_
_entity_poly.entity_id
_entity_poly.type
_entity_poly.pdbx_seq_one_letter_code
_entity_poly.pdbx_strand_id
1 'polypeptide(L)'
;MEGNLIKLRKGLDIHLQGKAEEKKIQLKSNGRYALVPDDFEGVTPKVVVKEGDKVKAGDALFVNKQYPEVKFASPVSGTVREVVRGERRKVLCIKVDADAQQEFKDFGRKDVDKLVDDQVINALLDAGIFGYINQLPYAVSTNPSVKPKAIFVSALRDKPLAASFDFELKGQEEDFLTGMKALTRIAKTYLGVGKGSSLASLIPKLISNQVSVNVFDGKCPAGNVGVQVNHVNPVNKGEVVWTIGDPTVVLFIGRLFNEGKVNLKRTIALCGSEISNPAYVDMLVGEELSTLLSNSYDASKSVRIINGNVLTGKPTTKEGYLGAHSSEITVIPEGNDADEMLGWILPRLKQFSVNRSYFSWLCGKKQYALDARVKGGERHMIMSGEYDRVLPMDIYGEYLIKAIIAGDLDRQEALGIYEVAPEDFALAEFVDSSKLELQRIVREGLNILRKENA
;
A
#
# COMPACT_ATOMS: atom_id res chain seq x y z
N MET A 1 -15.91 4.60 -23.99
CA MET A 1 -14.94 4.66 -22.85
C MET A 1 -13.76 5.48 -23.35
N GLU A 2 -13.58 6.66 -22.79
CA GLU A 2 -12.53 7.62 -23.22
C GLU A 2 -11.19 7.36 -22.52
N GLY A 3 -10.86 6.14 -22.14
CA GLY A 3 -9.57 5.76 -21.55
C GLY A 3 -8.86 4.70 -22.40
N ASN A 4 -7.53 4.70 -22.36
CA ASN A 4 -6.74 3.69 -23.04
C ASN A 4 -6.92 2.32 -22.34
N LEU A 5 -7.42 1.31 -23.06
CA LEU A 5 -7.65 -0.03 -22.52
C LEU A 5 -6.40 -0.89 -22.62
N ILE A 6 -5.87 -1.32 -21.47
CA ILE A 6 -4.71 -2.21 -21.35
C ILE A 6 -5.17 -3.57 -20.83
N LYS A 7 -4.97 -4.61 -21.64
CA LYS A 7 -5.34 -5.99 -21.28
C LYS A 7 -4.14 -6.76 -20.77
N LEU A 8 -4.22 -7.23 -19.53
CA LEU A 8 -3.21 -8.07 -18.91
C LEU A 8 -3.66 -9.53 -18.96
N ARG A 9 -2.77 -10.40 -19.47
CA ARG A 9 -3.06 -11.84 -19.63
C ARG A 9 -2.52 -12.68 -18.48
N LYS A 10 -1.45 -12.21 -17.82
CA LYS A 10 -0.80 -12.86 -16.68
C LYS A 10 -1.39 -12.34 -15.38
N GLY A 11 -1.33 -13.13 -14.32
CA GLY A 11 -1.83 -12.77 -13.01
C GLY A 11 -2.62 -13.90 -12.35
N LEU A 12 -2.96 -13.71 -11.07
CA LEU A 12 -3.66 -14.71 -10.27
C LEU A 12 -4.61 -14.04 -9.28
N ASP A 13 -5.88 -14.41 -9.33
CA ASP A 13 -6.85 -14.03 -8.31
C ASP A 13 -6.94 -15.13 -7.25
N ILE A 14 -6.69 -14.78 -5.99
CA ILE A 14 -6.81 -15.68 -4.85
C ILE A 14 -8.14 -15.38 -4.15
N HIS A 15 -9.10 -16.27 -4.31
CA HIS A 15 -10.45 -16.09 -3.78
C HIS A 15 -10.50 -16.46 -2.29
N LEU A 16 -10.30 -15.49 -1.42
CA LEU A 16 -10.40 -15.67 0.04
C LEU A 16 -11.81 -15.39 0.55
N GLN A 17 -12.17 -16.09 1.64
CA GLN A 17 -13.39 -15.83 2.41
C GLN A 17 -13.24 -14.58 3.28
N GLY A 18 -14.37 -13.91 3.57
CA GLY A 18 -14.41 -12.80 4.51
C GLY A 18 -14.19 -11.42 3.87
N LYS A 19 -14.59 -11.24 2.60
CA LYS A 19 -14.62 -9.92 1.97
C LYS A 19 -15.58 -9.00 2.70
N ALA A 20 -15.18 -7.75 2.95
CA ALA A 20 -16.03 -6.74 3.58
C ALA A 20 -17.27 -6.43 2.74
N GLU A 21 -18.42 -6.41 3.39
CA GLU A 21 -19.67 -5.94 2.77
C GLU A 21 -19.64 -4.41 2.64
N GLU A 22 -20.24 -3.87 1.59
CA GLU A 22 -20.29 -2.41 1.34
C GLU A 22 -21.25 -1.69 2.30
N LYS A 23 -20.99 -1.84 3.60
CA LYS A 23 -21.66 -1.13 4.69
C LYS A 23 -20.64 -0.55 5.64
N LYS A 24 -20.87 0.66 6.14
CA LYS A 24 -20.05 1.28 7.16
C LYS A 24 -20.56 0.98 8.56
N ILE A 25 -19.66 0.56 9.44
CA ILE A 25 -19.91 0.51 10.88
C ILE A 25 -19.30 1.75 11.54
N GLN A 26 -19.96 2.23 12.58
CA GLN A 26 -19.43 3.34 13.38
C GLN A 26 -18.63 2.78 14.56
N LEU A 27 -17.41 3.27 14.70
CA LEU A 27 -16.56 2.98 15.84
C LEU A 27 -16.29 4.26 16.62
N LYS A 28 -16.23 4.15 17.94
CA LYS A 28 -15.73 5.22 18.78
C LYS A 28 -14.24 4.99 19.01
N SER A 29 -13.43 5.95 18.59
CA SER A 29 -11.99 5.92 18.86
C SER A 29 -11.71 5.87 20.36
N ASN A 30 -10.65 5.16 20.75
CA ASN A 30 -10.13 5.19 22.12
C ASN A 30 -9.21 6.39 22.41
N GLY A 31 -8.99 7.25 21.40
CA GLY A 31 -8.16 8.43 21.52
C GLY A 31 -6.65 8.18 21.46
N ARG A 32 -6.22 6.97 21.11
CA ARG A 32 -4.79 6.60 21.02
C ARG A 32 -4.36 6.46 19.59
N TYR A 33 -3.27 7.14 19.27
CA TYR A 33 -2.71 7.17 17.91
C TYR A 33 -1.20 6.96 17.94
N ALA A 34 -0.65 6.41 16.88
CA ALA A 34 0.79 6.39 16.70
C ALA A 34 1.15 6.51 15.21
N LEU A 35 2.16 7.29 14.91
CA LEU A 35 2.76 7.31 13.57
C LEU A 35 4.00 6.43 13.56
N VAL A 36 4.04 5.50 12.60
CA VAL A 36 5.09 4.48 12.46
C VAL A 36 6.02 4.86 11.31
N PRO A 37 7.30 5.22 11.56
CA PRO A 37 8.21 5.61 10.49
C PRO A 37 8.48 4.49 9.46
N ASP A 38 8.44 3.22 9.88
CA ASP A 38 8.65 2.05 9.01
C ASP A 38 7.51 1.83 7.99
N ASP A 39 6.45 2.63 8.04
CA ASP A 39 5.43 2.66 6.99
C ASP A 39 5.89 3.47 5.76
N PHE A 40 6.95 4.26 5.91
CA PHE A 40 7.53 5.10 4.86
C PHE A 40 8.89 4.55 4.45
N GLU A 41 8.90 3.73 3.43
CA GLU A 41 10.11 3.04 2.97
C GLU A 41 11.21 4.04 2.56
N GLY A 42 12.45 3.73 2.95
CA GLY A 42 13.61 4.56 2.64
C GLY A 42 13.76 5.83 3.48
N VAL A 43 12.86 6.08 4.43
CA VAL A 43 12.92 7.23 5.35
C VAL A 43 13.74 6.89 6.58
N THR A 44 14.73 7.73 6.88
CA THR A 44 15.44 7.71 8.18
C THR A 44 14.81 8.78 9.08
N PRO A 45 14.01 8.40 10.11
CA PRO A 45 13.28 9.38 10.90
C PRO A 45 14.20 10.20 11.83
N LYS A 46 14.00 11.51 11.82
CA LYS A 46 14.48 12.42 12.85
C LYS A 46 13.27 12.99 13.58
N VAL A 47 13.06 12.55 14.81
CA VAL A 47 11.97 13.03 15.67
C VAL A 47 12.16 14.50 15.99
N VAL A 48 11.09 15.29 15.86
CA VAL A 48 11.10 16.75 16.10
C VAL A 48 10.25 17.18 17.29
N VAL A 49 9.63 16.22 17.98
CA VAL A 49 8.82 16.40 19.18
C VAL A 49 9.43 15.65 20.37
N LYS A 50 9.00 16.00 21.59
CA LYS A 50 9.36 15.31 22.84
C LYS A 50 8.12 14.81 23.55
N GLU A 51 8.29 13.85 24.44
CA GLU A 51 7.23 13.39 25.35
C GLU A 51 6.71 14.57 26.18
N GLY A 52 5.39 14.69 26.26
CA GLY A 52 4.70 15.81 26.89
C GLY A 52 4.40 17.01 25.99
N ASP A 53 4.97 17.07 24.78
CA ASP A 53 4.69 18.17 23.85
C ASP A 53 3.22 18.12 23.40
N LYS A 54 2.59 19.30 23.31
CA LYS A 54 1.29 19.49 22.67
C LYS A 54 1.47 19.68 21.17
N VAL A 55 0.67 18.94 20.39
CA VAL A 55 0.67 19.01 18.93
C VAL A 55 -0.74 19.23 18.39
N LYS A 56 -0.86 19.90 17.26
CA LYS A 56 -2.10 20.00 16.49
C LYS A 56 -2.10 18.96 15.37
N ALA A 57 -3.28 18.59 14.88
CA ALA A 57 -3.37 17.81 13.65
C ALA A 57 -2.70 18.60 12.51
N GLY A 58 -1.70 18.01 11.86
CA GLY A 58 -0.88 18.68 10.85
C GLY A 58 0.50 19.17 11.34
N ASP A 59 0.80 19.11 12.64
CA ASP A 59 2.15 19.38 13.13
C ASP A 59 3.07 18.18 12.85
N ALA A 60 4.33 18.44 12.52
CA ALA A 60 5.28 17.39 12.22
C ALA A 60 5.68 16.63 13.50
N LEU A 61 5.58 15.29 13.48
CA LEU A 61 6.10 14.41 14.51
C LEU A 61 7.55 14.02 14.27
N PHE A 62 7.89 13.77 13.02
CA PHE A 62 9.26 13.52 12.57
C PHE A 62 9.46 14.02 11.14
N VAL A 63 10.70 14.11 10.74
CA VAL A 63 11.12 14.47 9.38
C VAL A 63 12.08 13.41 8.84
N ASN A 64 12.26 13.36 7.52
CA ASN A 64 13.29 12.54 6.92
C ASN A 64 14.67 13.17 7.21
N LYS A 65 15.60 12.42 7.78
CA LYS A 65 16.94 12.92 8.09
C LYS A 65 17.74 13.36 6.86
N GLN A 66 17.51 12.69 5.71
CA GLN A 66 18.18 13.00 4.46
C GLN A 66 17.57 14.25 3.79
N TYR A 67 16.27 14.43 3.90
CA TYR A 67 15.50 15.54 3.33
C TYR A 67 14.62 16.15 4.42
N PRO A 68 15.15 17.05 5.26
CA PRO A 68 14.45 17.56 6.45
C PRO A 68 13.17 18.33 6.15
N GLU A 69 12.99 18.79 4.92
CA GLU A 69 11.77 19.40 4.41
C GLU A 69 10.61 18.40 4.27
N VAL A 70 10.91 17.09 4.13
CA VAL A 70 9.91 16.02 4.11
C VAL A 70 9.47 15.74 5.54
N LYS A 71 8.34 16.29 5.92
CA LYS A 71 7.70 16.17 7.23
C LYS A 71 6.67 15.06 7.21
N PHE A 72 6.36 14.53 8.40
CA PHE A 72 5.29 13.55 8.61
C PHE A 72 4.39 14.07 9.73
N ALA A 73 3.14 14.36 9.37
CA ALA A 73 2.20 15.09 10.21
C ALA A 73 1.49 14.20 11.23
N SER A 74 1.19 14.76 12.41
CA SER A 74 0.28 14.15 13.37
C SER A 74 -1.13 14.07 12.77
N PRO A 75 -1.79 12.91 12.85
CA PRO A 75 -3.17 12.75 12.41
C PRO A 75 -4.19 13.44 13.31
N VAL A 76 -3.81 13.75 14.55
CA VAL A 76 -4.68 14.32 15.60
C VAL A 76 -3.99 15.43 16.36
N SER A 77 -4.78 16.31 17.01
CA SER A 77 -4.26 17.14 18.09
C SER A 77 -4.26 16.38 19.40
N GLY A 78 -3.26 16.65 20.21
CA GLY A 78 -3.12 15.94 21.48
C GLY A 78 -1.77 16.16 22.16
N THR A 79 -1.44 15.22 23.03
CA THR A 79 -0.16 15.21 23.75
C THR A 79 0.68 14.04 23.28
N VAL A 80 1.93 14.28 22.93
CA VAL A 80 2.90 13.23 22.64
C VAL A 80 3.13 12.40 23.90
N ARG A 81 2.65 11.16 23.91
CA ARG A 81 2.73 10.30 25.09
C ARG A 81 4.09 9.65 25.22
N GLU A 82 4.62 9.14 24.12
CA GLU A 82 5.83 8.34 24.13
C GLU A 82 6.49 8.31 22.76
N VAL A 83 7.83 8.33 22.74
CA VAL A 83 8.63 8.04 21.55
C VAL A 83 9.26 6.65 21.73
N VAL A 84 8.60 5.62 21.19
CA VAL A 84 9.03 4.23 21.34
C VAL A 84 10.28 3.96 20.50
N ARG A 85 11.30 3.42 21.15
CA ARG A 85 12.58 3.08 20.51
C ARG A 85 12.89 1.60 20.71
N GLY A 86 13.32 0.97 19.63
CA GLY A 86 13.81 -0.40 19.63
C GLY A 86 15.34 -0.47 19.72
N GLU A 87 15.88 -1.58 19.25
CA GLU A 87 17.32 -1.82 19.19
C GLU A 87 18.05 -0.70 18.44
N ARG A 88 19.28 -0.42 18.86
CA ARG A 88 20.14 0.65 18.31
C ARG A 88 19.43 2.01 18.23
N ARG A 89 18.48 2.27 19.15
CA ARG A 89 17.67 3.50 19.23
C ARG A 89 16.82 3.78 17.98
N LYS A 90 16.52 2.76 17.15
CA LYS A 90 15.58 2.88 16.02
C LYS A 90 14.22 3.37 16.55
N VAL A 91 13.67 4.42 15.94
CA VAL A 91 12.32 4.90 16.28
C VAL A 91 11.31 3.91 15.71
N LEU A 92 10.52 3.28 16.60
CA LEU A 92 9.48 2.33 16.20
C LEU A 92 8.14 3.04 15.94
N CYS A 93 7.73 3.92 16.85
CA CYS A 93 6.55 4.76 16.66
C CYS A 93 6.58 5.97 17.60
N ILE A 94 5.77 6.98 17.25
CA ILE A 94 5.52 8.16 18.09
C ILE A 94 4.04 8.15 18.46
N LYS A 95 3.75 7.94 19.75
CA LYS A 95 2.39 7.84 20.29
C LYS A 95 1.85 9.19 20.69
N VAL A 96 0.59 9.45 20.33
CA VAL A 96 -0.13 10.68 20.68
C VAL A 96 -1.47 10.29 21.29
N ASP A 97 -1.75 10.84 22.47
CA ASP A 97 -3.06 10.76 23.09
C ASP A 97 -3.89 11.98 22.64
N ALA A 98 -4.99 11.71 21.93
CA ALA A 98 -5.78 12.74 21.27
C ALA A 98 -6.58 13.59 22.26
N ASP A 99 -6.68 14.87 21.99
CA ASP A 99 -7.59 15.76 22.70
C ASP A 99 -9.06 15.45 22.35
N ALA A 100 -9.97 15.67 23.30
CA ALA A 100 -11.40 15.46 23.08
C ALA A 100 -11.95 16.40 21.99
N GLN A 101 -11.41 17.61 21.90
CA GLN A 101 -11.72 18.58 20.86
C GLN A 101 -10.48 18.75 19.99
N GLN A 102 -10.61 18.42 18.70
CA GLN A 102 -9.48 18.44 17.77
C GLN A 102 -9.15 19.85 17.29
N GLU A 103 -7.88 20.21 17.37
CA GLU A 103 -7.32 21.42 16.80
C GLU A 103 -6.50 21.09 15.56
N PHE A 104 -6.68 21.88 14.49
CA PHE A 104 -5.98 21.71 13.24
C PHE A 104 -5.00 22.86 13.01
N LYS A 105 -3.85 22.54 12.46
CA LYS A 105 -2.96 23.54 11.87
C LYS A 105 -3.59 24.06 10.59
N ASP A 106 -3.68 25.37 10.46
CA ASP A 106 -4.22 26.02 9.28
C ASP A 106 -3.11 26.24 8.23
N PHE A 107 -3.27 25.63 7.06
CA PHE A 107 -2.38 25.79 5.90
C PHE A 107 -2.98 26.75 4.85
N GLY A 108 -4.20 27.22 5.10
CA GLY A 108 -4.97 28.05 4.17
C GLY A 108 -5.51 27.27 2.96
N ARG A 109 -6.75 27.54 2.61
CA ARG A 109 -7.34 27.01 1.36
C ARG A 109 -6.62 27.60 0.17
N LYS A 110 -6.32 26.78 -0.84
CA LYS A 110 -5.61 27.25 -2.04
C LYS A 110 -6.33 26.77 -3.29
N ASP A 111 -6.55 27.67 -4.22
CA ASP A 111 -7.10 27.36 -5.52
C ASP A 111 -5.99 26.73 -6.40
N VAL A 112 -6.09 25.44 -6.65
CA VAL A 112 -5.11 24.67 -7.42
C VAL A 112 -4.90 25.22 -8.83
N ASP A 113 -5.90 25.89 -9.41
CA ASP A 113 -5.78 26.49 -10.73
C ASP A 113 -4.76 27.63 -10.81
N LYS A 114 -4.50 28.26 -9.68
CA LYS A 114 -3.58 29.40 -9.56
C LYS A 114 -2.18 29.00 -9.11
N LEU A 115 -1.96 27.71 -8.79
CA LEU A 115 -0.68 27.22 -8.30
C LEU A 115 0.19 26.69 -9.44
N VAL A 116 1.50 26.85 -9.26
CA VAL A 116 2.55 26.24 -10.08
C VAL A 116 3.17 25.05 -9.34
N ASP A 117 3.97 24.25 -10.04
CA ASP A 117 4.57 23.00 -9.53
C ASP A 117 5.22 23.14 -8.14
N ASP A 118 6.17 24.07 -7.98
CA ASP A 118 6.90 24.26 -6.71
C ASP A 118 5.96 24.68 -5.56
N GLN A 119 4.90 25.44 -5.85
CA GLN A 119 3.92 25.85 -4.84
C GLN A 119 3.08 24.67 -4.35
N VAL A 120 2.75 23.73 -5.24
CA VAL A 120 2.05 22.48 -4.86
C VAL A 120 2.97 21.60 -4.04
N ILE A 121 4.21 21.37 -4.48
CA ILE A 121 5.21 20.59 -3.76
C ILE A 121 5.44 21.17 -2.36
N ASN A 122 5.67 22.48 -2.24
CA ASN A 122 5.88 23.13 -0.95
C ASN A 122 4.66 23.01 -0.02
N ALA A 123 3.44 23.10 -0.57
CA ALA A 123 2.23 22.92 0.23
C ALA A 123 2.15 21.48 0.80
N LEU A 124 2.51 20.46 0.01
CA LEU A 124 2.53 19.07 0.45
C LEU A 124 3.64 18.80 1.48
N LEU A 125 4.82 19.41 1.30
CA LEU A 125 5.94 19.33 2.24
C LEU A 125 5.57 19.97 3.60
N ASP A 126 4.99 21.16 3.56
CA ASP A 126 4.59 21.87 4.77
C ASP A 126 3.50 21.16 5.55
N ALA A 127 2.55 20.55 4.83
CA ALA A 127 1.46 19.78 5.41
C ALA A 127 1.88 18.38 5.89
N GLY A 128 3.10 17.93 5.59
CA GLY A 128 3.57 16.60 5.97
C GLY A 128 2.87 15.44 5.25
N ILE A 129 2.35 15.70 4.04
CA ILE A 129 1.69 14.70 3.18
C ILE A 129 2.64 14.21 2.08
N PHE A 130 3.66 14.99 1.72
CA PHE A 130 4.59 14.66 0.65
C PHE A 130 5.24 13.28 0.80
N GLY A 131 5.57 12.87 2.03
CA GLY A 131 6.20 11.59 2.33
C GLY A 131 5.36 10.35 2.00
N TYR A 132 4.06 10.53 1.71
CA TYR A 132 3.17 9.45 1.24
C TYR A 132 3.32 9.14 -0.26
N ILE A 133 4.04 9.98 -1.00
CA ILE A 133 4.36 9.75 -2.41
C ILE A 133 5.66 8.95 -2.48
N ASN A 134 5.65 7.87 -3.23
CA ASN A 134 6.83 7.05 -3.49
C ASN A 134 7.43 7.35 -4.86
N GLN A 135 8.61 6.82 -5.13
CA GLN A 135 9.24 6.91 -6.45
C GLN A 135 9.74 5.56 -6.95
N LEU A 136 9.73 5.40 -8.26
CA LEU A 136 10.56 4.45 -8.97
C LEU A 136 11.70 5.21 -9.66
N PRO A 137 12.89 4.63 -9.76
CA PRO A 137 13.31 3.33 -9.20
C PRO A 137 13.37 3.36 -7.66
N TYR A 138 13.64 2.20 -7.08
CA TYR A 138 13.86 1.92 -5.65
C TYR A 138 12.60 1.73 -4.80
N ALA A 139 11.40 2.14 -5.23
CA ALA A 139 10.15 2.04 -4.47
C ALA A 139 10.30 2.55 -3.02
N VAL A 140 10.71 3.80 -2.87
CA VAL A 140 10.94 4.50 -1.60
C VAL A 140 10.18 5.83 -1.57
N SER A 141 10.00 6.42 -0.40
CA SER A 141 9.47 7.78 -0.26
C SER A 141 10.31 8.75 -1.08
N THR A 142 9.64 9.61 -1.84
CA THR A 142 10.26 10.38 -2.92
C THR A 142 11.21 11.49 -2.42
N ASN A 143 12.23 11.78 -3.23
CA ASN A 143 13.12 12.91 -3.05
C ASN A 143 12.48 14.18 -3.65
N PRO A 144 12.20 15.22 -2.84
CA PRO A 144 11.54 16.44 -3.31
C PRO A 144 12.40 17.27 -4.28
N SER A 145 13.72 17.07 -4.27
CA SER A 145 14.65 17.82 -5.13
C SER A 145 14.69 17.29 -6.57
N VAL A 146 14.12 16.12 -6.85
CA VAL A 146 14.12 15.50 -8.17
C VAL A 146 12.73 15.59 -8.78
N LYS A 147 12.60 16.35 -9.87
CA LYS A 147 11.33 16.43 -10.62
C LYS A 147 11.08 15.12 -11.36
N PRO A 148 9.87 14.56 -11.24
CA PRO A 148 9.54 13.31 -11.93
C PRO A 148 9.26 13.55 -13.42
N LYS A 149 9.56 12.56 -14.27
CA LYS A 149 9.08 12.58 -15.66
C LYS A 149 7.57 12.41 -15.75
N ALA A 150 6.96 11.75 -14.77
CA ALA A 150 5.53 11.51 -14.68
C ALA A 150 5.12 11.13 -13.24
N ILE A 151 3.82 11.26 -12.94
CA ILE A 151 3.20 10.77 -11.71
C ILE A 151 2.17 9.71 -12.07
N PHE A 152 2.23 8.56 -11.38
CA PHE A 152 1.29 7.47 -11.54
C PHE A 152 0.47 7.26 -10.28
N VAL A 153 -0.84 7.22 -10.45
CA VAL A 153 -1.80 6.91 -9.38
C VAL A 153 -2.55 5.63 -9.76
N SER A 154 -2.56 4.63 -8.88
CA SER A 154 -3.40 3.46 -9.05
C SER A 154 -4.66 3.58 -8.21
N ALA A 155 -5.83 3.62 -8.85
CA ALA A 155 -7.13 3.52 -8.19
C ALA A 155 -7.73 2.10 -8.28
N LEU A 156 -6.96 1.13 -8.75
CA LEU A 156 -7.33 -0.29 -8.81
C LEU A 156 -6.74 -1.02 -7.61
N ARG A 157 -7.59 -1.48 -6.70
CA ARG A 157 -7.21 -2.37 -5.60
C ARG A 157 -7.72 -3.77 -5.92
N ASP A 158 -6.84 -4.65 -6.37
CA ASP A 158 -7.16 -6.01 -6.84
C ASP A 158 -6.54 -7.14 -6.01
N LYS A 159 -5.84 -6.79 -4.93
CA LYS A 159 -5.27 -7.78 -4.00
C LYS A 159 -6.39 -8.54 -3.27
N PRO A 160 -6.12 -9.77 -2.79
CA PRO A 160 -7.13 -10.56 -2.11
C PRO A 160 -7.75 -9.81 -0.92
N LEU A 161 -9.08 -9.74 -0.85
CA LEU A 161 -9.87 -9.03 0.16
C LEU A 161 -9.67 -7.50 0.18
N ALA A 162 -9.00 -6.91 -0.80
CA ALA A 162 -8.75 -5.49 -0.84
C ALA A 162 -10.02 -4.64 -0.69
N ALA A 163 -9.90 -3.53 0.04
CA ALA A 163 -10.97 -2.54 0.18
C ALA A 163 -11.33 -1.93 -1.17
N SER A 164 -12.63 -1.80 -1.47
CA SER A 164 -13.11 -1.14 -2.69
C SER A 164 -12.84 0.37 -2.61
N PHE A 165 -12.01 0.88 -3.51
CA PHE A 165 -11.81 2.33 -3.59
C PHE A 165 -13.07 3.05 -4.10
N ASP A 166 -13.83 2.41 -4.98
CA ASP A 166 -15.14 2.93 -5.43
C ASP A 166 -16.11 3.16 -4.26
N PHE A 167 -16.06 2.30 -3.23
CA PHE A 167 -16.87 2.49 -2.03
C PHE A 167 -16.33 3.60 -1.13
N GLU A 168 -15.01 3.68 -0.95
CA GLU A 168 -14.35 4.73 -0.17
C GLU A 168 -14.59 6.11 -0.78
N LEU A 169 -14.57 6.21 -2.10
CA LEU A 169 -14.70 7.48 -2.84
C LEU A 169 -16.09 8.12 -2.73
N LYS A 170 -17.15 7.35 -2.43
CA LYS A 170 -18.53 7.87 -2.34
C LYS A 170 -18.62 9.07 -1.42
N GLY A 171 -18.99 10.23 -1.98
CA GLY A 171 -19.11 11.52 -1.27
C GLY A 171 -17.81 12.28 -1.09
N GLN A 172 -16.70 11.83 -1.72
CA GLN A 172 -15.38 12.45 -1.68
C GLN A 172 -14.81 12.73 -3.08
N GLU A 173 -15.69 12.72 -4.09
CA GLU A 173 -15.31 12.85 -5.50
C GLU A 173 -14.62 14.19 -5.79
N GLU A 174 -15.05 15.27 -5.12
CA GLU A 174 -14.47 16.60 -5.28
C GLU A 174 -13.03 16.65 -4.74
N ASP A 175 -12.79 16.06 -3.58
CA ASP A 175 -11.44 15.95 -3.01
C ASP A 175 -10.52 15.16 -3.93
N PHE A 176 -11.02 14.05 -4.49
CA PHE A 176 -10.24 13.25 -5.43
C PHE A 176 -9.90 14.04 -6.70
N LEU A 177 -10.87 14.75 -7.29
CA LEU A 177 -10.64 15.58 -8.47
C LEU A 177 -9.65 16.70 -8.20
N THR A 178 -9.76 17.38 -7.06
CA THR A 178 -8.82 18.43 -6.64
C THR A 178 -7.42 17.89 -6.43
N GLY A 179 -7.30 16.73 -5.76
CA GLY A 179 -6.01 16.07 -5.54
C GLY A 179 -5.36 15.65 -6.86
N MET A 180 -6.10 15.01 -7.77
CA MET A 180 -5.60 14.67 -9.10
C MET A 180 -5.14 15.90 -9.89
N LYS A 181 -5.92 16.97 -9.83
CA LYS A 181 -5.58 18.25 -10.47
C LYS A 181 -4.31 18.88 -9.89
N ALA A 182 -4.11 18.79 -8.57
CA ALA A 182 -2.88 19.26 -7.94
C ALA A 182 -1.64 18.50 -8.45
N LEU A 183 -1.75 17.18 -8.64
CA LEU A 183 -0.66 16.36 -9.19
C LEU A 183 -0.34 16.76 -10.65
N THR A 184 -1.32 17.10 -11.47
CA THR A 184 -1.07 17.54 -12.86
C THR A 184 -0.34 18.88 -12.97
N ARG A 185 -0.31 19.69 -11.90
CA ARG A 185 0.51 20.91 -11.84
C ARG A 185 2.00 20.59 -11.68
N ILE A 186 2.33 19.43 -11.11
CA ILE A 186 3.73 19.01 -10.88
C ILE A 186 4.32 18.35 -12.12
N ALA A 187 3.61 17.35 -12.69
CA ALA A 187 4.05 16.62 -13.86
C ALA A 187 2.89 15.94 -14.58
N LYS A 188 3.18 15.38 -15.75
CA LYS A 188 2.21 14.54 -16.48
C LYS A 188 1.70 13.42 -15.58
N THR A 189 0.39 13.39 -15.34
CA THR A 189 -0.22 12.47 -14.38
C THR A 189 -1.06 11.42 -15.08
N TYR A 190 -0.82 10.16 -14.72
CA TYR A 190 -1.55 8.99 -15.19
C TYR A 190 -2.37 8.41 -14.05
N LEU A 191 -3.61 8.02 -14.35
CA LEU A 191 -4.50 7.32 -13.44
C LEU A 191 -4.82 5.93 -14.00
N GLY A 192 -4.51 4.89 -13.24
CA GLY A 192 -4.91 3.54 -13.53
C GLY A 192 -6.21 3.19 -12.82
N VAL A 193 -7.22 2.74 -13.57
CA VAL A 193 -8.52 2.29 -13.05
C VAL A 193 -8.83 0.88 -13.51
N GLY A 194 -9.62 0.14 -12.74
CA GLY A 194 -10.09 -1.18 -13.13
C GLY A 194 -11.25 -1.11 -14.13
N LYS A 195 -11.35 -2.10 -14.98
CA LYS A 195 -12.51 -2.25 -15.87
C LYS A 195 -13.80 -2.40 -15.05
N GLY A 196 -14.76 -1.53 -15.29
CA GLY A 196 -16.04 -1.51 -14.57
C GLY A 196 -16.05 -0.72 -13.26
N SER A 197 -14.98 0.00 -12.92
CA SER A 197 -14.96 0.92 -11.79
C SER A 197 -15.98 2.05 -11.96
N SER A 198 -16.58 2.48 -10.86
CA SER A 198 -17.50 3.62 -10.80
C SER A 198 -16.82 4.96 -11.11
N LEU A 199 -15.48 5.01 -11.01
CA LEU A 199 -14.66 6.14 -11.46
C LEU A 199 -14.89 6.49 -12.94
N ALA A 200 -15.46 5.58 -13.74
CA ALA A 200 -15.82 5.84 -15.13
C ALA A 200 -16.68 7.11 -15.30
N SER A 201 -17.53 7.45 -14.33
CA SER A 201 -18.36 8.64 -14.31
C SER A 201 -17.55 9.95 -14.16
N LEU A 202 -16.36 9.87 -13.56
CA LEU A 202 -15.46 11.00 -13.33
C LEU A 202 -14.43 11.19 -14.47
N ILE A 203 -14.28 10.22 -15.37
CA ILE A 203 -13.27 10.25 -16.45
C ILE A 203 -13.34 11.56 -17.27
N PRO A 204 -14.49 12.07 -17.70
CA PRO A 204 -14.54 13.33 -18.45
C PRO A 204 -13.94 14.51 -17.67
N LYS A 205 -14.23 14.60 -16.37
CA LYS A 205 -13.67 15.66 -15.50
C LYS A 205 -12.16 15.46 -15.27
N LEU A 206 -11.70 14.24 -15.14
CA LEU A 206 -10.27 13.91 -14.99
C LEU A 206 -9.49 14.29 -16.27
N ILE A 207 -10.02 13.96 -17.44
CA ILE A 207 -9.39 14.34 -18.72
C ILE A 207 -9.39 15.86 -18.89
N SER A 208 -10.47 16.57 -18.54
CA SER A 208 -10.49 18.03 -18.57
C SER A 208 -9.45 18.67 -17.63
N ASN A 209 -9.09 17.96 -16.55
CA ASN A 209 -7.99 18.30 -15.63
C ASN A 209 -6.62 17.80 -16.10
N GLN A 210 -6.47 17.39 -17.37
CA GLN A 210 -5.21 16.91 -17.97
C GLN A 210 -4.68 15.59 -17.40
N VAL A 211 -5.52 14.79 -16.75
CA VAL A 211 -5.17 13.43 -16.28
C VAL A 211 -5.29 12.44 -17.43
N SER A 212 -4.26 11.64 -17.68
CA SER A 212 -4.30 10.54 -18.64
C SER A 212 -4.84 9.28 -17.97
N VAL A 213 -6.08 8.88 -18.32
CA VAL A 213 -6.73 7.71 -17.70
C VAL A 213 -6.45 6.45 -18.50
N ASN A 214 -5.99 5.40 -17.82
CA ASN A 214 -5.75 4.07 -18.38
C ASN A 214 -6.64 3.04 -17.66
N VAL A 215 -7.35 2.23 -18.43
CA VAL A 215 -8.24 1.18 -17.92
C VAL A 215 -7.53 -0.15 -18.00
N PHE A 216 -7.30 -0.79 -16.86
CA PHE A 216 -6.67 -2.10 -16.77
C PHE A 216 -7.72 -3.21 -16.69
N ASP A 217 -7.61 -4.19 -17.59
CA ASP A 217 -8.45 -5.38 -17.68
C ASP A 217 -7.58 -6.62 -17.47
N GLY A 218 -7.52 -7.11 -16.24
CA GLY A 218 -6.67 -8.24 -15.87
C GLY A 218 -6.90 -8.68 -14.43
N LYS A 219 -6.17 -9.73 -14.05
CA LYS A 219 -6.13 -10.25 -12.68
C LYS A 219 -5.11 -9.48 -11.84
N CYS A 220 -5.14 -9.67 -10.54
CA CYS A 220 -4.05 -9.26 -9.66
C CYS A 220 -2.70 -9.77 -10.23
N PRO A 221 -1.66 -8.92 -10.34
CA PRO A 221 -1.45 -7.59 -9.75
C PRO A 221 -1.68 -6.42 -10.72
N ALA A 222 -2.75 -6.39 -11.50
CA ALA A 222 -3.07 -5.27 -12.40
C ALA A 222 -3.16 -3.91 -11.66
N GLY A 223 -3.50 -3.97 -10.36
CA GLY A 223 -3.59 -2.82 -9.46
C GLY A 223 -2.25 -2.31 -8.93
N ASN A 224 -1.16 -3.05 -9.08
CA ASN A 224 0.16 -2.55 -8.66
C ASN A 224 0.59 -1.39 -9.54
N VAL A 225 0.99 -0.29 -8.91
CA VAL A 225 1.40 0.90 -9.65
C VAL A 225 2.66 0.65 -10.49
N GLY A 226 3.58 -0.20 -10.05
CA GLY A 226 4.75 -0.63 -10.82
C GLY A 226 4.37 -1.33 -12.14
N VAL A 227 3.38 -2.22 -12.10
CA VAL A 227 2.82 -2.87 -13.30
C VAL A 227 2.23 -1.84 -14.26
N GLN A 228 1.51 -0.84 -13.72
CA GLN A 228 0.92 0.23 -14.54
C GLN A 228 1.98 1.13 -15.17
N VAL A 229 3.04 1.46 -14.44
CA VAL A 229 4.20 2.21 -14.95
C VAL A 229 4.86 1.45 -16.10
N ASN A 230 5.16 0.16 -15.91
CA ASN A 230 5.81 -0.68 -16.90
C ASN A 230 5.04 -0.72 -18.24
N HIS A 231 3.69 -0.75 -18.18
CA HIS A 231 2.86 -0.80 -19.40
C HIS A 231 2.62 0.54 -20.09
N VAL A 232 2.73 1.66 -19.37
CA VAL A 232 2.34 2.98 -19.90
C VAL A 232 3.55 3.84 -20.21
N ASN A 233 4.52 3.89 -19.32
CA ASN A 233 5.73 4.71 -19.47
C ASN A 233 6.85 4.19 -18.57
N PRO A 234 7.53 3.10 -18.97
CA PRO A 234 8.57 2.44 -18.18
C PRO A 234 9.67 3.38 -17.71
N VAL A 235 10.30 3.02 -16.60
CA VAL A 235 11.39 3.80 -15.99
C VAL A 235 12.73 3.29 -16.47
N ASN A 236 13.55 4.17 -17.06
CA ASN A 236 14.92 3.87 -17.44
C ASN A 236 15.93 4.37 -16.41
N LYS A 237 17.17 3.92 -16.53
CA LYS A 237 18.29 4.42 -15.71
C LYS A 237 18.39 5.95 -15.81
N GLY A 238 18.45 6.62 -14.66
CA GLY A 238 18.52 8.09 -14.58
C GLY A 238 17.18 8.81 -14.67
N GLU A 239 16.08 8.10 -14.88
CA GLU A 239 14.72 8.67 -14.83
C GLU A 239 14.09 8.44 -13.46
N VAL A 240 13.16 9.32 -13.07
CA VAL A 240 12.36 9.19 -11.86
C VAL A 240 10.89 9.36 -12.19
N VAL A 241 10.07 8.47 -11.67
CA VAL A 241 8.59 8.54 -11.71
C VAL A 241 8.09 8.57 -10.27
N TRP A 242 7.15 9.45 -9.98
CA TRP A 242 6.46 9.40 -8.69
C TRP A 242 5.27 8.45 -8.77
N THR A 243 5.05 7.70 -7.69
CA THR A 243 4.01 6.69 -7.64
C THR A 243 3.15 6.85 -6.39
N ILE A 244 1.84 6.70 -6.57
CA ILE A 244 0.85 6.66 -5.50
C ILE A 244 0.06 5.36 -5.70
N GLY A 245 0.47 4.32 -4.99
CA GLY A 245 -0.18 3.01 -5.02
C GLY A 245 -1.46 2.93 -4.19
N ASP A 246 -1.62 3.85 -3.23
CA ASP A 246 -2.83 3.99 -2.43
C ASP A 246 -3.58 5.29 -2.81
N PRO A 247 -4.72 5.19 -3.52
CA PRO A 247 -5.46 6.36 -4.02
C PRO A 247 -6.06 7.22 -2.91
N THR A 248 -6.15 6.74 -1.66
CA THR A 248 -6.56 7.54 -0.50
C THR A 248 -5.64 8.74 -0.27
N VAL A 249 -4.35 8.63 -0.64
CA VAL A 249 -3.39 9.74 -0.55
C VAL A 249 -3.85 10.93 -1.41
N VAL A 250 -4.50 10.67 -2.56
CA VAL A 250 -5.05 11.73 -3.41
C VAL A 250 -6.18 12.47 -2.70
N LEU A 251 -7.00 11.76 -1.89
CA LEU A 251 -8.02 12.39 -1.04
C LEU A 251 -7.38 13.29 0.03
N PHE A 252 -6.27 12.86 0.63
CA PHE A 252 -5.53 13.70 1.60
C PHE A 252 -5.03 15.00 0.93
N ILE A 253 -4.49 14.88 -0.28
CA ILE A 253 -4.04 16.04 -1.08
C ILE A 253 -5.23 16.97 -1.40
N GLY A 254 -6.34 16.41 -1.86
CA GLY A 254 -7.53 17.21 -2.19
C GLY A 254 -8.09 17.97 -0.99
N ARG A 255 -8.25 17.30 0.14
CA ARG A 255 -8.72 17.93 1.39
C ARG A 255 -7.79 19.05 1.86
N LEU A 256 -6.46 18.88 1.72
CA LEU A 256 -5.52 19.94 2.06
C LEU A 256 -5.82 21.23 1.29
N PHE A 257 -6.06 21.15 -0.02
CA PHE A 257 -6.35 22.34 -0.84
C PHE A 257 -7.76 22.87 -0.64
N ASN A 258 -8.76 21.98 -0.50
CA ASN A 258 -10.17 22.35 -0.32
C ASN A 258 -10.47 22.90 1.07
N GLU A 259 -9.89 22.31 2.12
CA GLU A 259 -10.17 22.65 3.51
C GLU A 259 -9.07 23.51 4.16
N GLY A 260 -7.84 23.47 3.63
CA GLY A 260 -6.67 24.11 4.24
C GLY A 260 -6.15 23.38 5.48
N LYS A 261 -6.49 22.08 5.65
CA LYS A 261 -6.18 21.28 6.84
C LYS A 261 -5.67 19.90 6.44
N VAL A 262 -4.83 19.31 7.30
CA VAL A 262 -4.45 17.91 7.17
C VAL A 262 -5.56 17.05 7.76
N ASN A 263 -6.16 16.21 6.91
CA ASN A 263 -7.19 15.26 7.31
C ASN A 263 -6.81 13.89 6.75
N LEU A 264 -6.21 13.04 7.60
CA LEU A 264 -5.73 11.69 7.25
C LEU A 264 -6.79 10.61 7.50
N LYS A 265 -8.06 10.99 7.45
CA LYS A 265 -9.19 10.06 7.54
C LYS A 265 -9.26 9.18 6.29
N ARG A 266 -9.45 7.89 6.51
CA ARG A 266 -9.62 6.89 5.45
C ARG A 266 -10.75 5.91 5.80
N THR A 267 -11.34 5.31 4.77
CA THR A 267 -12.31 4.23 4.92
C THR A 267 -11.59 2.91 4.68
N ILE A 268 -11.44 2.08 5.70
CA ILE A 268 -10.77 0.79 5.63
C ILE A 268 -11.76 -0.38 5.65
N ALA A 269 -11.35 -1.53 5.11
CA ALA A 269 -12.09 -2.77 5.23
C ALA A 269 -11.58 -3.58 6.43
N LEU A 270 -12.47 -4.04 7.27
CA LEU A 270 -12.23 -5.12 8.22
C LEU A 270 -12.65 -6.42 7.55
N CYS A 271 -11.71 -7.33 7.28
CA CYS A 271 -11.92 -8.49 6.44
C CYS A 271 -11.13 -9.72 6.90
N GLY A 272 -11.37 -10.86 6.27
CA GLY A 272 -10.71 -12.13 6.57
C GLY A 272 -11.69 -13.19 7.09
N SER A 273 -11.29 -14.46 6.95
CA SER A 273 -12.15 -15.61 7.27
C SER A 273 -12.49 -15.73 8.76
N GLU A 274 -11.72 -15.11 9.63
CA GLU A 274 -11.94 -15.14 11.08
C GLU A 274 -12.75 -13.94 11.59
N ILE A 275 -13.10 -12.98 10.73
CA ILE A 275 -13.95 -11.84 11.09
C ILE A 275 -15.43 -12.25 11.06
N SER A 276 -16.13 -12.01 12.16
CA SER A 276 -17.54 -12.37 12.32
C SER A 276 -18.46 -11.53 11.43
N ASN A 277 -18.17 -10.23 11.28
CA ASN A 277 -18.96 -9.28 10.50
C ASN A 277 -18.03 -8.39 9.64
N PRO A 278 -17.57 -8.88 8.48
CA PRO A 278 -16.72 -8.08 7.60
C PRO A 278 -17.45 -6.82 7.11
N ALA A 279 -16.85 -5.63 7.32
CA ALA A 279 -17.49 -4.36 7.00
C ALA A 279 -16.45 -3.25 6.82
N TYR A 280 -16.88 -2.08 6.38
CA TYR A 280 -16.03 -0.90 6.29
C TYR A 280 -16.17 -0.02 7.54
N VAL A 281 -15.10 0.70 7.86
CA VAL A 281 -15.03 1.64 8.97
C VAL A 281 -14.20 2.85 8.60
N ASP A 282 -14.62 4.01 9.07
CA ASP A 282 -13.82 5.23 8.96
C ASP A 282 -12.85 5.31 10.14
N MET A 283 -11.55 5.41 9.85
CA MET A 283 -10.48 5.54 10.83
C MET A 283 -9.47 6.61 10.39
N LEU A 284 -8.70 7.13 11.33
CA LEU A 284 -7.54 7.97 11.04
C LEU A 284 -6.26 7.11 10.92
N VAL A 285 -5.34 7.54 10.08
CA VAL A 285 -3.99 6.93 10.04
C VAL A 285 -3.40 6.92 11.46
N GLY A 286 -2.80 5.80 11.84
CA GLY A 286 -2.20 5.65 13.16
C GLY A 286 -3.17 5.39 14.31
N GLU A 287 -4.47 5.23 14.07
CA GLU A 287 -5.45 4.90 15.13
C GLU A 287 -5.21 3.49 15.68
N GLU A 288 -5.31 3.30 16.99
CA GLU A 288 -5.12 2.01 17.64
C GLU A 288 -6.25 1.04 17.26
N LEU A 289 -5.88 -0.20 16.93
CA LEU A 289 -6.80 -1.22 16.41
C LEU A 289 -7.65 -1.90 17.48
N SER A 290 -7.41 -1.63 18.76
CA SER A 290 -8.07 -2.36 19.86
C SER A 290 -9.60 -2.24 19.86
N THR A 291 -10.12 -1.07 19.51
CA THR A 291 -11.58 -0.86 19.41
C THR A 291 -12.15 -1.57 18.19
N LEU A 292 -11.48 -1.50 17.04
CA LEU A 292 -11.88 -2.17 15.81
C LEU A 292 -11.95 -3.69 15.99
N LEU A 293 -10.95 -4.24 16.65
CA LEU A 293 -10.79 -5.68 16.84
C LEU A 293 -11.50 -6.22 18.07
N SER A 294 -12.11 -5.35 18.87
CA SER A 294 -12.89 -5.77 20.03
C SER A 294 -14.15 -6.52 19.58
N ASN A 295 -14.27 -7.80 19.96
CA ASN A 295 -15.40 -8.67 19.59
C ASN A 295 -15.58 -8.90 18.07
N SER A 296 -14.59 -8.62 17.25
CA SER A 296 -14.67 -8.79 15.80
C SER A 296 -14.30 -10.20 15.36
N TYR A 297 -13.63 -10.97 16.18
CA TYR A 297 -13.25 -12.37 15.95
C TYR A 297 -13.28 -13.17 17.26
N ASP A 298 -13.26 -14.49 17.17
CA ASP A 298 -13.23 -15.40 18.31
C ASP A 298 -11.83 -15.40 18.97
N ALA A 299 -11.75 -14.79 20.16
CA ALA A 299 -10.48 -14.67 20.90
C ALA A 299 -9.91 -16.02 21.39
N SER A 300 -10.69 -17.11 21.34
CA SER A 300 -10.20 -18.47 21.68
C SER A 300 -9.37 -19.08 20.56
N LYS A 301 -9.48 -18.58 19.34
CA LYS A 301 -8.75 -19.06 18.17
C LYS A 301 -7.40 -18.38 18.01
N SER A 302 -6.43 -19.16 17.53
CA SER A 302 -5.14 -18.61 17.11
C SER A 302 -5.28 -17.96 15.74
N VAL A 303 -5.15 -16.64 15.68
CA VAL A 303 -5.33 -15.86 14.46
C VAL A 303 -4.13 -15.00 14.16
N ARG A 304 -3.90 -14.74 12.87
CA ARG A 304 -2.96 -13.74 12.40
C ARG A 304 -3.72 -12.48 12.01
N ILE A 305 -3.39 -11.39 12.68
CA ILE A 305 -3.88 -10.06 12.36
C ILE A 305 -2.85 -9.38 11.45
N ILE A 306 -3.31 -8.88 10.31
CA ILE A 306 -2.47 -8.28 9.28
C ILE A 306 -2.92 -6.83 9.06
N ASN A 307 -2.00 -5.91 9.16
CA ASN A 307 -2.18 -4.52 8.79
C ASN A 307 -1.95 -4.39 7.28
N GLY A 308 -3.04 -4.35 6.52
CA GLY A 308 -3.08 -4.47 5.07
C GLY A 308 -3.59 -5.82 4.57
N ASN A 309 -3.27 -6.17 3.33
CA ASN A 309 -3.69 -7.42 2.67
C ASN A 309 -2.74 -8.60 2.99
N VAL A 310 -3.17 -9.80 2.61
CA VAL A 310 -2.44 -11.04 2.89
C VAL A 310 -1.13 -11.22 2.10
N LEU A 311 -0.90 -10.43 1.04
CA LEU A 311 0.28 -10.57 0.18
C LEU A 311 1.41 -9.61 0.57
N THR A 312 1.08 -8.38 0.96
CA THR A 312 2.08 -7.32 1.23
C THR A 312 1.92 -6.67 2.60
N GLY A 313 0.89 -7.05 3.36
CA GLY A 313 0.62 -6.50 4.69
C GLY A 313 1.62 -6.99 5.74
N LYS A 314 1.69 -6.26 6.85
CA LYS A 314 2.58 -6.56 7.97
C LYS A 314 1.80 -7.19 9.12
N PRO A 315 2.33 -8.23 9.80
CA PRO A 315 1.71 -8.75 11.02
C PRO A 315 1.58 -7.64 12.07
N THR A 316 0.45 -7.63 12.78
CA THR A 316 0.19 -6.67 13.84
C THR A 316 -0.54 -7.34 15.02
N THR A 317 -0.79 -6.59 16.08
CA THR A 317 -1.55 -7.05 17.24
C THR A 317 -2.83 -6.23 17.41
N LYS A 318 -3.66 -6.64 18.35
CA LYS A 318 -4.87 -5.89 18.71
C LYS A 318 -4.55 -4.48 19.20
N GLU A 319 -3.42 -4.29 19.86
CA GLU A 319 -2.90 -3.03 20.37
C GLU A 319 -2.02 -2.29 19.34
N GLY A 320 -1.92 -2.82 18.12
CA GLY A 320 -1.22 -2.18 17.03
C GLY A 320 -1.96 -0.96 16.48
N TYR A 321 -1.35 -0.27 15.54
CA TYR A 321 -1.86 0.97 14.98
C TYR A 321 -2.11 0.82 13.48
N LEU A 322 -3.13 1.49 12.95
CA LEU A 322 -3.43 1.50 11.53
C LEU A 322 -2.26 2.10 10.73
N GLY A 323 -1.70 1.33 9.82
CA GLY A 323 -0.58 1.75 8.98
C GLY A 323 -0.94 2.90 8.02
N ALA A 324 0.06 3.70 7.69
CA ALA A 324 -0.10 4.89 6.86
C ALA A 324 -0.69 4.59 5.46
N HIS A 325 -0.39 3.43 4.91
CA HIS A 325 -0.85 2.99 3.58
C HIS A 325 -1.83 1.82 3.62
N SER A 326 -2.32 1.43 4.81
CA SER A 326 -3.19 0.26 4.94
C SER A 326 -4.64 0.62 4.64
N SER A 327 -5.23 -0.02 3.65
CA SER A 327 -6.65 0.13 3.28
C SER A 327 -7.55 -0.95 3.88
N GLU A 328 -6.97 -1.99 4.46
CA GLU A 328 -7.69 -3.06 5.15
C GLU A 328 -6.94 -3.55 6.39
N ILE A 329 -7.69 -4.15 7.31
CA ILE A 329 -7.18 -5.00 8.39
C ILE A 329 -7.72 -6.40 8.13
N THR A 330 -6.82 -7.36 7.93
CA THR A 330 -7.17 -8.72 7.55
C THR A 330 -6.88 -9.68 8.70
N VAL A 331 -7.86 -10.55 9.03
CA VAL A 331 -7.69 -11.56 10.09
C VAL A 331 -7.94 -12.95 9.50
N ILE A 332 -6.91 -13.79 9.57
CA ILE A 332 -6.92 -15.16 9.04
C ILE A 332 -6.46 -16.16 10.13
N PRO A 333 -6.73 -17.48 9.97
CA PRO A 333 -6.19 -18.48 10.88
C PRO A 333 -4.65 -18.44 10.89
N GLU A 334 -4.04 -18.57 12.07
CA GLU A 334 -2.58 -18.76 12.20
C GLU A 334 -2.13 -20.12 11.66
N GLY A 335 -2.98 -21.13 11.83
CA GLY A 335 -2.74 -22.49 11.31
C GLY A 335 -1.92 -23.39 12.22
N ASN A 336 -1.80 -23.06 13.49
CA ASN A 336 -1.04 -23.90 14.46
C ASN A 336 -1.68 -25.26 14.73
N ASP A 337 -2.98 -25.42 14.46
CA ASP A 337 -3.78 -26.60 14.87
C ASP A 337 -3.83 -27.71 13.80
N ALA A 338 -3.04 -27.59 12.73
CA ALA A 338 -3.17 -28.55 11.63
C ALA A 338 -2.07 -29.60 11.64
N ASP A 339 -2.23 -30.60 12.49
CA ASP A 339 -1.53 -31.88 12.38
C ASP A 339 -2.20 -32.77 11.34
N GLU A 340 -1.57 -32.94 10.19
CA GLU A 340 -2.04 -33.81 9.14
C GLU A 340 -1.09 -35.02 8.96
N MET A 341 -1.39 -36.10 9.60
CA MET A 341 -0.71 -37.37 9.34
C MET A 341 -1.02 -37.80 7.90
N LEU A 342 0.02 -38.03 7.08
CA LEU A 342 -0.07 -38.34 5.64
C LEU A 342 -0.81 -37.27 4.80
N GLY A 343 -0.84 -36.02 5.23
CA GLY A 343 -1.57 -34.94 4.57
C GLY A 343 -1.22 -34.70 3.11
N TRP A 344 -0.03 -35.11 2.66
CA TRP A 344 0.43 -35.03 1.27
C TRP A 344 -0.32 -35.95 0.29
N ILE A 345 -1.00 -37.00 0.78
CA ILE A 345 -1.84 -37.92 -0.01
C ILE A 345 -3.30 -37.46 -0.11
N LEU A 346 -3.76 -36.60 0.81
CA LEU A 346 -5.17 -36.18 0.87
C LEU A 346 -5.58 -35.34 -0.34
N PRO A 347 -6.83 -35.48 -0.82
CA PRO A 347 -7.35 -34.73 -1.99
C PRO A 347 -7.50 -33.23 -1.76
N ARG A 348 -7.44 -32.75 -0.53
CA ARG A 348 -7.35 -31.35 -0.08
C ARG A 348 -8.29 -30.39 -0.82
N LEU A 349 -9.55 -30.71 -0.90
CA LEU A 349 -10.60 -29.89 -1.54
C LEU A 349 -10.76 -28.50 -0.92
N LYS A 350 -10.27 -28.29 0.30
CA LYS A 350 -10.33 -27.02 1.03
C LYS A 350 -9.09 -26.13 0.81
N GLN A 351 -8.07 -26.62 0.09
CA GLN A 351 -6.85 -25.85 -0.17
C GLN A 351 -6.89 -25.27 -1.59
N PHE A 352 -6.38 -24.05 -1.73
CA PHE A 352 -6.18 -23.42 -3.02
C PHE A 352 -5.05 -24.12 -3.77
N SER A 353 -5.25 -24.40 -5.06
CA SER A 353 -4.25 -25.07 -5.90
C SER A 353 -3.94 -24.22 -7.13
N VAL A 354 -2.70 -23.81 -7.26
CA VAL A 354 -2.19 -23.07 -8.42
C VAL A 354 -1.86 -24.05 -9.57
N ASN A 355 -1.22 -25.19 -9.24
CA ASN A 355 -0.67 -26.14 -10.21
C ASN A 355 -1.50 -27.43 -10.34
N ARG A 356 -2.78 -27.39 -9.99
CA ARG A 356 -3.67 -28.57 -9.99
C ARG A 356 -3.18 -29.71 -9.10
N SER A 357 -2.35 -29.44 -8.11
CA SER A 357 -1.82 -30.44 -7.17
C SER A 357 -2.90 -31.02 -6.27
N TYR A 358 -4.03 -30.33 -6.10
CA TYR A 358 -5.19 -30.76 -5.33
C TYR A 358 -6.45 -30.66 -6.20
N PHE A 359 -7.46 -31.45 -5.89
CA PHE A 359 -8.73 -31.46 -6.65
C PHE A 359 -9.58 -30.18 -6.50
N SER A 360 -9.17 -29.24 -5.66
CA SER A 360 -9.84 -27.94 -5.50
C SER A 360 -9.95 -27.12 -6.79
N TRP A 361 -9.08 -27.34 -7.78
CA TRP A 361 -9.15 -26.68 -9.08
C TRP A 361 -10.42 -27.00 -9.88
N LEU A 362 -11.13 -28.10 -9.55
CA LEU A 362 -12.44 -28.42 -10.11
C LEU A 362 -13.56 -27.49 -9.60
N CYS A 363 -13.32 -26.73 -8.51
CA CYS A 363 -14.29 -25.89 -7.85
C CYS A 363 -14.05 -24.41 -8.17
N GLY A 364 -14.14 -24.01 -9.44
CA GLY A 364 -13.65 -22.73 -9.98
C GLY A 364 -14.17 -21.44 -9.34
N LYS A 365 -15.26 -21.44 -8.56
CA LYS A 365 -15.81 -20.24 -7.86
C LYS A 365 -15.72 -20.34 -6.35
N LYS A 366 -14.98 -21.31 -5.82
CA LYS A 366 -14.89 -21.55 -4.39
C LYS A 366 -14.03 -20.47 -3.74
N GLN A 367 -14.49 -19.96 -2.59
CA GLN A 367 -13.70 -19.13 -1.69
C GLN A 367 -13.03 -20.02 -0.63
N TYR A 368 -11.84 -19.62 -0.22
CA TYR A 368 -10.98 -20.39 0.67
C TYR A 368 -10.69 -19.62 1.95
N ALA A 369 -10.76 -20.31 3.10
CA ALA A 369 -10.17 -19.85 4.36
C ALA A 369 -8.74 -20.38 4.43
N LEU A 370 -7.79 -19.62 3.86
CA LEU A 370 -6.38 -20.00 3.93
C LEU A 370 -5.77 -19.53 5.24
N ASP A 371 -4.87 -20.35 5.76
CA ASP A 371 -4.09 -20.05 6.96
C ASP A 371 -2.73 -19.39 6.62
N ALA A 372 -2.04 -18.89 7.66
CA ALA A 372 -0.77 -18.19 7.52
C ALA A 372 0.45 -19.10 7.36
N ARG A 373 0.27 -20.41 7.28
CA ARG A 373 1.40 -21.35 7.19
C ARG A 373 2.06 -21.33 5.83
N VAL A 374 3.37 -21.36 5.81
CA VAL A 374 4.15 -21.73 4.63
C VAL A 374 4.01 -23.24 4.41
N LYS A 375 3.40 -23.63 3.27
CA LYS A 375 3.18 -25.03 2.92
C LYS A 375 4.37 -25.56 2.13
N GLY A 376 5.39 -25.99 2.84
CA GLY A 376 6.66 -26.47 2.34
C GLY A 376 7.83 -25.89 3.13
N GLY A 377 9.06 -26.18 2.72
CA GLY A 377 10.28 -25.62 3.28
C GLY A 377 11.00 -24.76 2.25
N GLU A 378 11.76 -23.78 2.70
CA GLU A 378 12.67 -23.01 1.86
C GLU A 378 13.70 -23.92 1.19
N ARG A 379 13.96 -23.68 -0.08
CA ARG A 379 14.88 -24.46 -0.92
C ARG A 379 15.72 -23.51 -1.76
N HIS A 380 16.78 -24.02 -2.36
CA HIS A 380 17.48 -23.28 -3.41
C HIS A 380 16.54 -22.98 -4.56
N MET A 381 16.67 -21.79 -5.15
CA MET A 381 15.83 -21.35 -6.24
C MET A 381 15.83 -22.30 -7.42
N ILE A 382 14.65 -22.75 -7.81
CA ILE A 382 14.41 -23.57 -8.98
C ILE A 382 13.78 -22.67 -10.04
N MET A 383 14.33 -22.70 -11.25
CA MET A 383 13.73 -21.98 -12.39
C MET A 383 12.60 -22.82 -12.98
N SER A 384 11.38 -22.52 -12.56
CA SER A 384 10.19 -23.31 -12.87
C SER A 384 9.30 -22.65 -13.94
N GLY A 385 9.54 -21.38 -14.29
CA GLY A 385 8.68 -20.57 -15.15
C GLY A 385 7.36 -20.18 -14.49
N GLU A 386 7.22 -20.37 -13.15
CA GLU A 386 5.99 -20.04 -12.44
C GLU A 386 5.81 -18.54 -12.27
N TYR A 387 6.89 -17.77 -12.10
CA TYR A 387 6.82 -16.31 -11.95
C TYR A 387 6.24 -15.66 -13.21
N ASP A 388 6.61 -16.15 -14.40
CA ASP A 388 6.13 -15.63 -15.68
C ASP A 388 4.60 -15.72 -15.85
N ARG A 389 3.95 -16.62 -15.12
CA ARG A 389 2.48 -16.77 -15.17
C ARG A 389 1.74 -15.69 -14.40
N VAL A 390 2.38 -15.15 -13.37
CA VAL A 390 1.75 -14.21 -12.42
C VAL A 390 2.34 -12.80 -12.47
N LEU A 391 3.46 -12.61 -13.14
CA LEU A 391 4.12 -11.32 -13.30
C LEU A 391 3.78 -10.73 -14.68
N PRO A 392 2.83 -9.79 -14.77
CA PRO A 392 2.42 -9.19 -16.05
C PRO A 392 3.31 -8.01 -16.46
N MET A 393 4.62 -8.10 -16.23
CA MET A 393 5.61 -7.10 -16.63
C MET A 393 6.53 -7.69 -17.70
N ASP A 394 7.09 -6.85 -18.55
CA ASP A 394 8.04 -7.26 -19.59
C ASP A 394 9.46 -7.32 -19.04
N ILE A 395 9.65 -8.19 -18.04
CA ILE A 395 10.92 -8.43 -17.37
C ILE A 395 11.15 -9.95 -17.19
N TYR A 396 12.41 -10.35 -17.13
CA TYR A 396 12.80 -11.74 -16.81
C TYR A 396 12.89 -11.96 -15.31
N GLY A 397 11.73 -12.06 -14.63
CA GLY A 397 11.63 -12.09 -13.17
C GLY A 397 12.49 -13.14 -12.48
N GLU A 398 12.52 -14.39 -12.95
CA GLU A 398 13.36 -15.44 -12.35
C GLU A 398 14.86 -15.14 -12.49
N TYR A 399 15.29 -14.64 -13.65
CA TYR A 399 16.69 -14.25 -13.87
C TYR A 399 17.07 -13.03 -13.03
N LEU A 400 16.17 -12.06 -12.88
CA LEU A 400 16.38 -10.89 -12.04
C LEU A 400 16.59 -11.29 -10.57
N ILE A 401 15.75 -12.16 -10.03
CA ILE A 401 15.91 -12.67 -8.65
C ILE A 401 17.27 -13.39 -8.49
N LYS A 402 17.68 -14.21 -9.46
CA LYS A 402 19.00 -14.85 -9.42
C LYS A 402 20.14 -13.84 -9.45
N ALA A 403 20.05 -12.80 -10.27
CA ALA A 403 21.07 -11.75 -10.33
C ALA A 403 21.17 -10.98 -9.01
N ILE A 404 20.03 -10.73 -8.32
CA ILE A 404 20.01 -10.10 -7.01
C ILE A 404 20.68 -11.01 -5.96
N ILE A 405 20.34 -12.30 -5.91
CA ILE A 405 20.93 -13.27 -5.00
C ILE A 405 22.44 -13.40 -5.22
N ALA A 406 22.89 -13.33 -6.47
CA ALA A 406 24.29 -13.39 -6.85
C ALA A 406 25.07 -12.09 -6.58
N GLY A 407 24.38 -10.96 -6.31
CA GLY A 407 24.99 -9.66 -6.15
C GLY A 407 25.55 -9.05 -7.46
N ASP A 408 25.07 -9.52 -8.61
CA ASP A 408 25.52 -9.09 -9.95
C ASP A 408 24.72 -7.84 -10.38
N LEU A 409 25.23 -6.65 -10.08
CA LEU A 409 24.55 -5.38 -10.33
C LEU A 409 24.35 -5.10 -11.82
N ASP A 410 25.34 -5.41 -12.67
CA ASP A 410 25.24 -5.18 -14.11
C ASP A 410 24.08 -5.99 -14.70
N ARG A 411 23.92 -7.24 -14.27
CA ARG A 411 22.80 -8.09 -14.69
C ARG A 411 21.48 -7.62 -14.11
N GLN A 412 21.43 -7.15 -12.88
CA GLN A 412 20.21 -6.60 -12.30
C GLN A 412 19.70 -5.42 -13.13
N GLU A 413 20.60 -4.51 -13.53
CA GLU A 413 20.27 -3.39 -14.41
C GLU A 413 19.77 -3.86 -15.78
N ALA A 414 20.48 -4.80 -16.41
CA ALA A 414 20.10 -5.35 -17.71
C ALA A 414 18.76 -6.12 -17.70
N LEU A 415 18.33 -6.62 -16.53
CA LEU A 415 17.11 -7.41 -16.36
C LEU A 415 15.93 -6.60 -15.81
N GLY A 416 16.05 -5.27 -15.66
CA GLY A 416 14.94 -4.38 -15.37
C GLY A 416 14.71 -4.09 -13.89
N ILE A 417 15.75 -4.11 -13.03
CA ILE A 417 15.60 -3.79 -11.59
C ILE A 417 15.05 -2.39 -11.33
N TYR A 418 15.25 -1.44 -12.23
CA TYR A 418 14.74 -0.07 -12.11
C TYR A 418 13.21 0.03 -12.23
N GLU A 419 12.57 -0.98 -12.84
CA GLU A 419 11.16 -0.97 -13.14
C GLU A 419 10.30 -1.64 -12.06
N VAL A 420 10.92 -2.33 -11.09
CA VAL A 420 10.21 -3.19 -10.15
C VAL A 420 10.14 -2.58 -8.75
N ALA A 421 9.06 -2.93 -8.05
CA ALA A 421 8.90 -2.78 -6.62
C ALA A 421 8.78 -4.16 -5.95
N PRO A 422 9.09 -4.30 -4.65
CA PRO A 422 8.92 -5.56 -3.93
C PRO A 422 7.52 -6.16 -4.05
N GLU A 423 6.48 -5.32 -4.02
CA GLU A 423 5.08 -5.75 -4.13
C GLU A 423 4.74 -6.41 -5.48
N ASP A 424 5.49 -6.15 -6.54
CA ASP A 424 5.27 -6.76 -7.85
C ASP A 424 5.61 -8.25 -7.83
N PHE A 425 6.49 -8.67 -6.92
CA PHE A 425 6.86 -10.06 -6.71
C PHE A 425 5.99 -10.80 -5.67
N ALA A 426 4.99 -10.16 -5.07
CA ALA A 426 4.16 -10.77 -4.02
C ALA A 426 3.40 -12.03 -4.50
N LEU A 427 2.87 -12.02 -5.72
CA LEU A 427 2.25 -13.21 -6.30
C LEU A 427 3.28 -14.25 -6.75
N ALA A 428 4.44 -13.83 -7.24
CA ALA A 428 5.53 -14.74 -7.57
C ALA A 428 5.99 -15.48 -6.29
N GLU A 429 6.12 -14.76 -5.16
CA GLU A 429 6.42 -15.34 -3.84
C GLU A 429 5.35 -16.35 -3.39
N PHE A 430 4.06 -16.04 -3.60
CA PHE A 430 2.97 -16.94 -3.26
C PHE A 430 3.02 -18.26 -4.05
N VAL A 431 3.33 -18.21 -5.34
CA VAL A 431 3.40 -19.40 -6.20
C VAL A 431 4.75 -20.12 -6.16
N ASP A 432 5.80 -19.47 -5.64
CA ASP A 432 7.16 -20.02 -5.63
C ASP A 432 7.23 -21.39 -4.97
N SER A 433 7.68 -22.39 -5.73
CA SER A 433 7.90 -23.74 -5.24
C SER A 433 9.12 -23.85 -4.31
N SER A 434 10.07 -22.92 -4.41
CA SER A 434 11.26 -22.86 -3.55
C SER A 434 11.01 -22.17 -2.22
N LYS A 435 9.87 -21.45 -2.08
CA LYS A 435 9.48 -20.73 -0.85
C LYS A 435 10.46 -19.65 -0.41
N LEU A 436 11.05 -18.95 -1.38
CA LEU A 436 11.90 -17.80 -1.14
C LEU A 436 11.06 -16.57 -0.77
N GLU A 437 11.58 -15.71 0.08
CA GLU A 437 11.01 -14.39 0.40
C GLU A 437 11.38 -13.37 -0.69
N LEU A 438 10.70 -13.43 -1.84
CA LEU A 438 11.07 -12.64 -3.02
C LEU A 438 10.95 -11.15 -2.80
N GLN A 439 9.94 -10.71 -2.06
CA GLN A 439 9.76 -9.29 -1.73
C GLN A 439 10.95 -8.76 -0.93
N ARG A 440 11.46 -9.54 0.03
CA ARG A 440 12.65 -9.20 0.81
C ARG A 440 13.89 -9.16 -0.07
N ILE A 441 14.08 -10.16 -0.93
CA ILE A 441 15.23 -10.23 -1.86
C ILE A 441 15.23 -9.01 -2.79
N VAL A 442 14.09 -8.65 -3.37
CA VAL A 442 13.98 -7.45 -4.23
C VAL A 442 14.27 -6.18 -3.45
N ARG A 443 13.75 -6.05 -2.21
CA ARG A 443 14.02 -4.89 -1.35
C ARG A 443 15.51 -4.74 -1.06
N GLU A 444 16.19 -5.82 -0.73
CA GLU A 444 17.64 -5.84 -0.47
C GLU A 444 18.42 -5.43 -1.73
N GLY A 445 18.07 -5.97 -2.91
CA GLY A 445 18.68 -5.60 -4.18
C GLY A 445 18.53 -4.11 -4.49
N LEU A 446 17.30 -3.58 -4.36
CA LEU A 446 17.02 -2.16 -4.56
C LEU A 446 17.77 -1.26 -3.58
N ASN A 447 17.93 -1.69 -2.33
CA ASN A 447 18.67 -0.93 -1.32
C ASN A 447 20.18 -0.90 -1.60
N ILE A 448 20.76 -2.00 -2.11
CA ILE A 448 22.16 -2.06 -2.54
C ILE A 448 22.35 -1.14 -3.74
N LEU A 449 21.54 -1.29 -4.78
CA LEU A 449 21.59 -0.48 -5.98
C LEU A 449 21.45 1.02 -5.68
N ARG A 450 20.56 1.39 -4.77
CA ARG A 450 20.37 2.79 -4.35
C ARG A 450 21.62 3.36 -3.68
N LYS A 451 22.36 2.55 -2.90
CA LYS A 451 23.61 2.98 -2.27
C LYS A 451 24.75 3.14 -3.26
N GLU A 452 24.82 2.29 -4.27
CA GLU A 452 25.83 2.36 -5.32
C GLU A 452 25.61 3.56 -6.25
N ASN A 453 24.35 3.99 -6.44
CA ASN A 453 23.98 5.11 -7.30
C ASN A 453 23.81 6.45 -6.52
N ALA A 454 24.12 6.50 -5.22
CA ALA A 454 24.00 7.70 -4.37
C ALA A 454 25.33 8.51 -4.30
#